data_0f26c6899cba6b7184f3718e09d6ae23
#
_entry.id   0f26c6899cba6b7184f3718e09d6ae23
#
_cell.length_a   1.000
_cell.length_b   1.000
_cell.length_c   1.000
_cell.angle_alpha   90.00
_cell.angle_beta   90.00
_cell.angle_gamma   90.00
#
_symmetry.space_group_name_H-M   'P 1'
#
loop_
_entity.id
_entity.type
_entity.pdbx_description
1 polymer ?
#
loop_
_entity_poly.entity_id
_entity_poly.type
_entity_poly.pdbx_seq_one_letter_code
_entity_poly.pdbx_strand_id
1 'polypeptide(L)'
;MNVEPFRDEHPDLPTVCGFIHHPVCGSGDCLILAHAAAGNCNSPLLIALATAFSASGIAVFRCDLPFRVARPNGRPTASLAARDQSGLKRAVQLMKAQASRVYLGGHAYGGLQASLLAASDPTLVTGLLLLSYPLHPPKQSAPLRMQHFSSLQTPAVFVQASKDPFGTQDELRSALDAVPAATRLVVVENARHELLTDSNTDTLPASVVSVFRGFFGLRTKAT
;
A
#
# COMPACT_ATOMS: atom_id res chain seq x y z
N MET A 1 16.33 -8.14 12.77
CA MET A 1 15.10 -8.09 11.96
C MET A 1 14.81 -9.50 11.49
N ASN A 2 13.62 -10.03 11.76
CA ASN A 2 13.20 -11.35 11.30
C ASN A 2 12.20 -11.19 10.15
N VAL A 3 12.41 -11.92 9.06
CA VAL A 3 11.49 -11.97 7.91
C VAL A 3 11.10 -13.42 7.73
N GLU A 4 9.81 -13.70 7.83
CA GLU A 4 9.29 -15.06 7.71
C GLU A 4 8.26 -15.17 6.58
N PRO A 5 8.22 -16.30 5.86
CA PRO A 5 7.14 -16.58 4.94
C PRO A 5 5.83 -16.77 5.70
N PHE A 6 4.77 -16.21 5.13
CA PHE A 6 3.40 -16.36 5.65
C PHE A 6 2.50 -16.97 4.59
N ARG A 7 1.71 -17.96 4.97
CA ARG A 7 0.70 -18.56 4.10
C ARG A 7 -0.49 -19.02 4.92
N ASP A 8 -1.67 -18.56 4.53
CA ASP A 8 -2.95 -18.95 5.09
C ASP A 8 -3.90 -19.40 3.97
N GLU A 9 -4.35 -20.63 4.05
CA GLU A 9 -5.24 -21.27 3.08
C GLU A 9 -6.61 -21.56 3.69
N HIS A 10 -7.64 -21.35 2.91
CA HIS A 10 -9.02 -21.66 3.29
C HIS A 10 -9.76 -22.17 2.06
N PRO A 11 -10.62 -23.20 2.17
CA PRO A 11 -11.32 -23.78 1.03
C PRO A 11 -12.13 -22.77 0.21
N ASP A 12 -12.83 -21.86 0.88
CA ASP A 12 -13.78 -20.95 0.25
C ASP A 12 -13.30 -19.51 0.09
N LEU A 13 -12.06 -19.18 0.54
CA LEU A 13 -11.54 -17.82 0.54
C LEU A 13 -10.21 -17.76 -0.24
N PRO A 14 -9.85 -16.58 -0.77
CA PRO A 14 -8.55 -16.42 -1.41
C PRO A 14 -7.39 -16.74 -0.46
N THR A 15 -6.42 -17.50 -0.94
CA THR A 15 -5.14 -17.70 -0.23
C THR A 15 -4.48 -16.37 0.05
N VAL A 16 -4.02 -16.17 1.29
CA VAL A 16 -3.22 -15.03 1.71
C VAL A 16 -1.79 -15.51 1.92
N CYS A 17 -0.84 -15.00 1.16
CA CYS A 17 0.57 -15.37 1.30
C CYS A 17 1.51 -14.20 1.00
N GLY A 18 2.75 -14.34 1.46
CA GLY A 18 3.79 -13.33 1.32
C GLY A 18 4.84 -13.46 2.41
N PHE A 19 5.31 -12.33 2.93
CA PHE A 19 6.37 -12.28 3.95
C PHE A 19 6.05 -11.25 5.02
N ILE A 20 6.20 -11.64 6.29
CA ILE A 20 6.07 -10.74 7.44
C ILE A 20 7.46 -10.31 7.89
N HIS A 21 7.67 -8.99 7.99
CA HIS A 21 8.82 -8.36 8.60
C HIS A 21 8.48 -8.02 10.05
N HIS A 22 9.11 -8.70 10.98
CA HIS A 22 8.91 -8.46 12.42
C HIS A 22 9.88 -7.40 12.92
N PRO A 23 9.40 -6.35 13.61
CA PRO A 23 10.28 -5.41 14.30
C PRO A 23 10.94 -6.07 15.53
N VAL A 24 12.13 -5.60 15.91
CA VAL A 24 12.78 -6.05 17.15
C VAL A 24 11.97 -5.60 18.37
N CYS A 25 11.49 -4.34 18.35
CA CYS A 25 10.61 -3.78 19.36
C CYS A 25 9.35 -3.26 18.67
N GLY A 26 8.24 -3.98 18.82
CA GLY A 26 7.00 -3.66 18.13
C GLY A 26 6.16 -2.57 18.79
N SER A 27 5.58 -1.67 17.99
CA SER A 27 4.59 -0.68 18.47
C SER A 27 3.20 -1.30 18.69
N GLY A 28 2.95 -2.49 18.20
CA GLY A 28 1.63 -3.11 18.08
C GLY A 28 0.91 -2.73 16.76
N ASP A 29 1.61 -2.06 15.85
CA ASP A 29 1.10 -1.66 14.55
C ASP A 29 1.53 -2.64 13.46
N CYS A 30 0.67 -2.84 12.46
CA CYS A 30 0.98 -3.62 11.27
C CYS A 30 0.59 -2.85 10.01
N LEU A 31 1.49 -2.79 9.03
CA LEU A 31 1.24 -2.28 7.69
C LEU A 31 1.21 -3.43 6.68
N ILE A 32 0.11 -3.56 5.93
CA ILE A 32 -0.01 -4.50 4.82
C ILE A 32 0.30 -3.77 3.53
N LEU A 33 1.22 -4.32 2.73
CA LEU A 33 1.64 -3.75 1.45
C LEU A 33 1.37 -4.72 0.30
N ALA A 34 0.52 -4.30 -0.64
CA ALA A 34 0.23 -5.00 -1.87
C ALA A 34 1.05 -4.46 -3.05
N HIS A 35 1.36 -5.33 -4.00
CA HIS A 35 2.22 -5.02 -5.14
C HIS A 35 1.48 -4.40 -6.34
N ALA A 36 2.24 -3.84 -7.29
CA ALA A 36 1.74 -3.37 -8.58
C ALA A 36 1.27 -4.53 -9.49
N ALA A 37 0.51 -4.19 -10.55
CA ALA A 37 -0.05 -5.17 -11.49
C ALA A 37 0.98 -6.10 -12.16
N ALA A 38 2.19 -5.60 -12.39
CA ALA A 38 3.27 -6.39 -12.99
C ALA A 38 4.20 -7.06 -11.97
N GLY A 39 4.08 -6.70 -10.67
CA GLY A 39 4.95 -7.15 -9.60
C GLY A 39 4.41 -8.33 -8.80
N ASN A 40 5.07 -8.57 -7.68
CA ASN A 40 4.68 -9.48 -6.62
C ASN A 40 5.18 -8.94 -5.26
N CYS A 41 4.95 -9.64 -4.18
CA CYS A 41 5.38 -9.23 -2.83
C CYS A 41 6.91 -9.07 -2.68
N ASN A 42 7.72 -9.53 -3.62
CA ASN A 42 9.18 -9.39 -3.63
C ASN A 42 9.68 -8.21 -4.48
N SER A 43 8.81 -7.26 -4.87
CA SER A 43 9.27 -6.07 -5.57
C SER A 43 10.25 -5.25 -4.69
N PRO A 44 11.33 -4.67 -5.28
CA PRO A 44 12.35 -3.94 -4.52
C PRO A 44 11.79 -2.83 -3.65
N LEU A 45 10.82 -2.06 -4.15
CA LEU A 45 10.16 -0.99 -3.39
C LEU A 45 9.49 -1.53 -2.12
N LEU A 46 8.73 -2.62 -2.21
CA LEU A 46 8.05 -3.19 -1.06
C LEU A 46 9.03 -3.78 -0.04
N ILE A 47 10.12 -4.40 -0.51
CA ILE A 47 11.18 -4.92 0.38
C ILE A 47 11.85 -3.75 1.14
N ALA A 48 12.25 -2.70 0.43
CA ALA A 48 12.91 -1.54 1.03
C ALA A 48 12.02 -0.85 2.07
N LEU A 49 10.75 -0.60 1.74
CA LEU A 49 9.78 -0.03 2.67
C LEU A 49 9.53 -0.95 3.87
N ALA A 50 9.30 -2.24 3.65
CA ALA A 50 9.06 -3.19 4.74
C ALA A 50 10.25 -3.26 5.70
N THR A 51 11.47 -3.21 5.17
CA THR A 51 12.69 -3.14 5.96
C THR A 51 12.75 -1.88 6.82
N ALA A 52 12.48 -0.71 6.23
CA ALA A 52 12.52 0.56 6.96
C ALA A 52 11.39 0.69 8.00
N PHE A 53 10.17 0.29 7.67
CA PHE A 53 9.05 0.31 8.62
C PHE A 53 9.29 -0.64 9.78
N SER A 54 9.76 -1.88 9.54
CA SER A 54 10.04 -2.83 10.63
C SER A 54 11.20 -2.36 11.51
N ALA A 55 12.23 -1.72 10.95
CA ALA A 55 13.28 -1.06 11.73
C ALA A 55 12.73 0.07 12.62
N SER A 56 11.62 0.70 12.21
CA SER A 56 10.94 1.76 12.97
C SER A 56 9.92 1.25 14.01
N GLY A 57 9.78 -0.06 14.17
CA GLY A 57 8.88 -0.68 15.16
C GLY A 57 7.49 -1.06 14.62
N ILE A 58 7.23 -0.96 13.33
CA ILE A 58 5.96 -1.33 12.69
C ILE A 58 6.14 -2.66 11.96
N ALA A 59 5.37 -3.69 12.32
CA ALA A 59 5.37 -4.94 11.56
C ALA A 59 4.87 -4.69 10.13
N VAL A 60 5.44 -5.38 9.14
CA VAL A 60 4.99 -5.23 7.75
C VAL A 60 4.73 -6.58 7.11
N PHE A 61 3.51 -6.73 6.59
CA PHE A 61 3.15 -7.87 5.77
C PHE A 61 3.14 -7.46 4.29
N ARG A 62 4.13 -7.93 3.53
CA ARG A 62 4.14 -7.83 2.06
C ARG A 62 3.36 -9.00 1.50
N CYS A 63 2.17 -8.77 0.91
CA CYS A 63 1.31 -9.85 0.44
C CYS A 63 1.23 -9.89 -1.09
N ASP A 64 1.12 -11.10 -1.61
CA ASP A 64 0.70 -11.33 -2.98
C ASP A 64 -0.82 -11.18 -3.12
N LEU A 65 -1.25 -10.46 -4.14
CA LEU A 65 -2.66 -10.38 -4.48
C LEU A 65 -3.14 -11.71 -5.07
N PRO A 66 -4.39 -12.11 -4.84
CA PRO A 66 -4.96 -13.38 -5.32
C PRO A 66 -4.72 -13.68 -6.80
N PHE A 67 -4.74 -12.66 -7.66
CA PHE A 67 -4.44 -12.86 -9.08
C PHE A 67 -3.01 -13.34 -9.31
N ARG A 68 -2.06 -12.89 -8.47
CA ARG A 68 -0.65 -13.28 -8.55
C ARG A 68 -0.40 -14.67 -7.99
N VAL A 69 -1.11 -15.01 -6.92
CA VAL A 69 -1.10 -16.38 -6.36
C VAL A 69 -1.61 -17.38 -7.40
N ALA A 70 -2.67 -17.04 -8.11
CA ALA A 70 -3.25 -17.90 -9.14
C ALA A 70 -2.40 -17.98 -10.42
N ARG A 71 -1.66 -16.92 -10.74
CA ARG A 71 -0.84 -16.83 -11.98
C ARG A 71 0.47 -16.09 -11.69
N PRO A 72 1.61 -16.78 -11.80
CA PRO A 72 2.93 -16.18 -11.55
C PRO A 72 3.25 -15.00 -12.47
N ASN A 73 2.69 -14.98 -13.68
CA ASN A 73 2.94 -13.97 -14.70
C ASN A 73 1.64 -13.33 -15.22
N GLY A 74 1.78 -12.19 -15.90
CA GLY A 74 0.67 -11.46 -16.50
C GLY A 74 0.11 -10.36 -15.59
N ARG A 75 -0.83 -9.58 -16.14
CA ARG A 75 -1.52 -8.50 -15.42
C ARG A 75 -2.91 -8.96 -14.96
N PRO A 76 -3.48 -8.37 -13.90
CA PRO A 76 -4.86 -8.65 -13.51
C PRO A 76 -5.83 -8.15 -14.59
N THR A 77 -6.94 -8.85 -14.73
CA THR A 77 -8.11 -8.40 -15.50
C THR A 77 -9.08 -7.69 -14.57
N ALA A 78 -9.99 -6.87 -15.11
CA ALA A 78 -10.99 -6.19 -14.31
C ALA A 78 -11.87 -7.16 -13.49
N SER A 79 -12.14 -8.36 -14.02
CA SER A 79 -12.91 -9.40 -13.35
C SER A 79 -12.25 -10.00 -12.09
N LEU A 80 -10.94 -9.78 -11.90
CA LEU A 80 -10.21 -10.28 -10.73
C LEU A 80 -10.17 -9.27 -9.57
N ALA A 81 -10.56 -8.01 -9.82
CA ALA A 81 -10.48 -6.95 -8.82
C ALA A 81 -11.24 -7.28 -7.52
N ALA A 82 -12.45 -7.80 -7.63
CA ALA A 82 -13.25 -8.19 -6.46
C ALA A 82 -12.59 -9.30 -5.64
N ARG A 83 -11.94 -10.27 -6.30
CA ARG A 83 -11.19 -11.34 -5.64
C ARG A 83 -9.93 -10.81 -4.96
N ASP A 84 -9.24 -9.86 -5.60
CA ASP A 84 -8.07 -9.20 -5.02
C ASP A 84 -8.44 -8.39 -3.77
N GLN A 85 -9.55 -7.66 -3.80
CA GLN A 85 -10.09 -6.97 -2.63
C GLN A 85 -10.48 -7.94 -1.52
N SER A 86 -11.11 -9.08 -1.85
CA SER A 86 -11.45 -10.12 -0.88
C SER A 86 -10.19 -10.69 -0.20
N GLY A 87 -9.11 -10.92 -0.96
CA GLY A 87 -7.83 -11.35 -0.41
C GLY A 87 -7.19 -10.30 0.50
N LEU A 88 -7.24 -9.02 0.13
CA LEU A 88 -6.77 -7.93 0.98
C LEU A 88 -7.59 -7.81 2.27
N LYS A 89 -8.91 -7.91 2.17
CA LYS A 89 -9.79 -7.90 3.35
C LYS A 89 -9.45 -9.03 4.31
N ARG A 90 -9.22 -10.23 3.78
CA ARG A 90 -8.78 -11.38 4.59
C ARG A 90 -7.40 -11.14 5.22
N ALA A 91 -6.43 -10.61 4.47
CA ALA A 91 -5.12 -10.25 5.02
C ALA A 91 -5.24 -9.26 6.19
N VAL A 92 -6.12 -8.25 6.08
CA VAL A 92 -6.41 -7.32 7.18
C VAL A 92 -6.99 -8.04 8.39
N GLN A 93 -7.95 -8.95 8.20
CA GLN A 93 -8.55 -9.72 9.30
C GLN A 93 -7.51 -10.58 10.04
N LEU A 94 -6.63 -11.25 9.31
CA LEU A 94 -5.55 -12.06 9.88
C LEU A 94 -4.56 -11.20 10.68
N MET A 95 -4.20 -10.03 10.18
CA MET A 95 -3.28 -9.13 10.89
C MET A 95 -3.95 -8.43 12.08
N LYS A 96 -5.26 -8.15 12.05
CA LYS A 96 -6.01 -7.63 13.21
C LYS A 96 -6.01 -8.57 14.41
N ALA A 97 -5.85 -9.87 14.21
CA ALA A 97 -5.71 -10.83 15.30
C ALA A 97 -4.36 -10.70 16.05
N GLN A 98 -3.38 -10.02 15.45
CA GLN A 98 -2.01 -9.92 15.96
C GLN A 98 -1.54 -8.48 16.21
N ALA A 99 -2.27 -7.49 15.76
CA ALA A 99 -1.90 -6.07 15.84
C ALA A 99 -3.04 -5.22 16.38
N SER A 100 -2.68 -4.21 17.18
CA SER A 100 -3.63 -3.25 17.75
C SER A 100 -4.19 -2.28 16.70
N ARG A 101 -3.37 -1.89 15.71
CA ARG A 101 -3.75 -1.05 14.57
C ARG A 101 -3.22 -1.66 13.29
N VAL A 102 -4.09 -1.74 12.29
CA VAL A 102 -3.72 -2.23 10.97
C VAL A 102 -3.86 -1.11 9.94
N TYR A 103 -2.82 -0.91 9.16
CA TYR A 103 -2.75 -0.03 8.02
C TYR A 103 -2.69 -0.86 6.74
N LEU A 104 -3.26 -0.34 5.67
CA LEU A 104 -3.28 -1.00 4.37
C LEU A 104 -2.68 -0.08 3.32
N GLY A 105 -1.99 -0.64 2.36
CA GLY A 105 -1.45 0.14 1.27
C GLY A 105 -0.94 -0.71 0.13
N GLY A 106 -0.27 -0.06 -0.79
CA GLY A 106 0.35 -0.76 -1.89
C GLY A 106 0.83 0.15 -3.01
N HIS A 107 1.55 -0.46 -3.93
CA HIS A 107 2.08 0.17 -5.12
C HIS A 107 1.08 0.06 -6.27
N ALA A 108 0.79 1.17 -6.93
CA ALA A 108 -0.02 1.25 -8.14
C ALA A 108 -1.35 0.47 -8.02
N TYR A 109 -1.51 -0.64 -8.72
CA TYR A 109 -2.71 -1.48 -8.66
C TYR A 109 -3.06 -1.93 -7.23
N GLY A 110 -2.08 -2.34 -6.44
CA GLY A 110 -2.29 -2.70 -5.03
C GLY A 110 -2.82 -1.53 -4.21
N GLY A 111 -2.30 -0.32 -4.42
CA GLY A 111 -2.80 0.90 -3.80
C GLY A 111 -4.23 1.26 -4.23
N LEU A 112 -4.55 1.09 -5.52
CA LEU A 112 -5.92 1.28 -6.02
C LEU A 112 -6.89 0.30 -5.36
N GLN A 113 -6.55 -1.00 -5.28
CA GLN A 113 -7.42 -1.98 -4.61
C GLN A 113 -7.58 -1.69 -3.11
N ALA A 114 -6.52 -1.26 -2.44
CA ALA A 114 -6.55 -0.86 -1.04
C ALA A 114 -7.49 0.34 -0.80
N SER A 115 -7.43 1.38 -1.64
CA SER A 115 -8.27 2.57 -1.52
C SER A 115 -9.75 2.28 -1.83
N LEU A 116 -10.03 1.45 -2.84
CA LEU A 116 -11.39 1.00 -3.15
C LEU A 116 -12.01 0.21 -1.98
N LEU A 117 -11.22 -0.68 -1.39
CA LEU A 117 -11.66 -1.49 -0.25
C LEU A 117 -11.92 -0.61 0.98
N ALA A 118 -11.04 0.35 1.29
CA ALA A 118 -11.21 1.27 2.41
C ALA A 118 -12.40 2.24 2.21
N ALA A 119 -12.68 2.65 0.97
CA ALA A 119 -13.85 3.45 0.66
C ALA A 119 -15.17 2.68 0.84
N SER A 120 -15.16 1.36 0.62
CA SER A 120 -16.33 0.50 0.83
C SER A 120 -16.53 0.08 2.30
N ASP A 121 -15.47 0.10 3.11
CA ASP A 121 -15.49 -0.26 4.54
C ASP A 121 -14.56 0.69 5.32
N PRO A 122 -15.03 1.87 5.73
CA PRO A 122 -14.22 2.89 6.40
C PRO A 122 -13.64 2.44 7.75
N THR A 123 -14.17 1.37 8.34
CA THR A 123 -13.71 0.82 9.64
C THR A 123 -12.67 -0.29 9.48
N LEU A 124 -12.40 -0.66 8.25
CA LEU A 124 -11.54 -1.79 7.96
C LEU A 124 -10.11 -1.60 8.45
N VAL A 125 -9.54 -0.40 8.25
CA VAL A 125 -8.14 -0.11 8.61
C VAL A 125 -8.00 1.28 9.23
N THR A 126 -6.93 1.49 9.99
CA THR A 126 -6.63 2.77 10.66
C THR A 126 -6.19 3.85 9.67
N GLY A 127 -5.57 3.49 8.56
CA GLY A 127 -5.09 4.44 7.57
C GLY A 127 -4.45 3.75 6.36
N LEU A 128 -4.11 4.54 5.35
CA LEU A 128 -3.59 4.06 4.07
C LEU A 128 -2.19 4.62 3.76
N LEU A 129 -1.40 3.79 3.04
CA LEU A 129 -0.16 4.19 2.36
C LEU A 129 -0.25 3.85 0.88
N LEU A 130 -0.44 4.85 0.02
CA LEU A 130 -0.70 4.70 -1.40
C LEU A 130 0.50 5.19 -2.21
N LEU A 131 1.16 4.27 -2.91
CA LEU A 131 2.42 4.49 -3.61
C LEU A 131 2.16 4.50 -5.13
N SER A 132 2.58 5.57 -5.82
CA SER A 132 2.36 5.77 -7.27
C SER A 132 0.92 5.47 -7.69
N TYR A 133 -0.02 6.24 -7.15
CA TYR A 133 -1.44 6.02 -7.40
C TYR A 133 -1.79 6.17 -8.87
N PRO A 134 -2.40 5.16 -9.53
CA PRO A 134 -2.62 5.18 -10.97
C PRO A 134 -3.96 5.85 -11.31
N LEU A 135 -4.01 7.17 -11.35
CA LEU A 135 -5.22 7.94 -11.68
C LEU A 135 -5.83 7.55 -13.03
N HIS A 136 -4.99 7.29 -14.02
CA HIS A 136 -5.43 6.89 -15.36
C HIS A 136 -4.41 5.95 -16.03
N PRO A 137 -4.79 5.21 -17.08
CA PRO A 137 -3.83 4.52 -17.92
C PRO A 137 -2.91 5.52 -18.65
N PRO A 138 -1.64 5.16 -18.94
CA PRO A 138 -0.76 6.05 -19.70
C PRO A 138 -1.35 6.38 -21.08
N LYS A 139 -1.27 7.63 -21.48
CA LYS A 139 -1.66 8.10 -22.84
C LYS A 139 -3.13 7.84 -23.23
N GLN A 140 -4.05 7.67 -22.28
CA GLN A 140 -5.46 7.45 -22.57
C GLN A 140 -6.31 8.53 -21.92
N SER A 141 -7.27 9.06 -22.68
CA SER A 141 -8.35 9.93 -22.18
C SER A 141 -9.43 9.08 -21.50
N ALA A 142 -9.02 8.35 -20.46
CA ALA A 142 -9.95 7.56 -19.66
C ALA A 142 -10.39 8.35 -18.42
N PRO A 143 -11.60 8.12 -17.90
CA PRO A 143 -12.02 8.71 -16.63
C PRO A 143 -11.01 8.41 -15.52
N LEU A 144 -10.74 9.43 -14.70
CA LEU A 144 -9.83 9.27 -13.56
C LEU A 144 -10.36 8.20 -12.59
N ARG A 145 -9.46 7.39 -12.05
CA ARG A 145 -9.80 6.33 -11.07
C ARG A 145 -9.93 6.90 -9.67
N MET A 146 -10.85 7.87 -9.53
CA MET A 146 -11.09 8.60 -8.28
C MET A 146 -12.57 8.64 -7.87
N GLN A 147 -13.46 7.87 -8.54
CA GLN A 147 -14.90 7.89 -8.27
C GLN A 147 -15.24 7.56 -6.80
N HIS A 148 -14.39 6.77 -6.15
CA HIS A 148 -14.54 6.39 -4.74
C HIS A 148 -13.91 7.40 -3.76
N PHE A 149 -13.20 8.43 -4.22
CA PHE A 149 -12.51 9.39 -3.33
C PHE A 149 -13.49 10.15 -2.45
N SER A 150 -14.67 10.52 -2.96
CA SER A 150 -15.72 11.16 -2.17
C SER A 150 -16.28 10.29 -1.03
N SER A 151 -16.05 8.98 -1.09
CA SER A 151 -16.44 8.02 -0.05
C SER A 151 -15.25 7.56 0.81
N LEU A 152 -14.04 8.01 0.51
CA LEU A 152 -12.83 7.59 1.23
C LEU A 152 -12.68 8.35 2.55
N GLN A 153 -13.23 7.79 3.62
CA GLN A 153 -13.18 8.37 4.97
C GLN A 153 -11.96 7.92 5.79
N THR A 154 -11.12 7.07 5.23
CA THR A 154 -9.90 6.58 5.87
C THR A 154 -8.74 7.53 5.58
N PRO A 155 -8.04 8.06 6.60
CA PRO A 155 -6.88 8.94 6.39
C PRO A 155 -5.80 8.26 5.56
N ALA A 156 -5.13 9.02 4.67
CA ALA A 156 -4.22 8.44 3.69
C ALA A 156 -2.96 9.28 3.43
N VAL A 157 -1.81 8.60 3.37
CA VAL A 157 -0.56 9.14 2.84
C VAL A 157 -0.40 8.65 1.41
N PHE A 158 -0.26 9.58 0.48
CA PHE A 158 0.07 9.34 -0.93
C PHE A 158 1.53 9.68 -1.17
N VAL A 159 2.24 8.79 -1.86
CA VAL A 159 3.63 9.00 -2.31
C VAL A 159 3.63 8.88 -3.82
N GLN A 160 3.86 9.98 -4.52
CA GLN A 160 3.75 10.06 -5.98
C GLN A 160 5.08 10.48 -6.61
N ALA A 161 5.46 9.83 -7.70
CA ALA A 161 6.62 10.22 -8.47
C ALA A 161 6.32 11.47 -9.30
N SER A 162 7.26 12.43 -9.38
CA SER A 162 7.08 13.67 -10.16
C SER A 162 6.97 13.43 -11.68
N LYS A 163 7.46 12.27 -12.15
CA LYS A 163 7.41 11.86 -13.58
C LYS A 163 6.57 10.60 -13.79
N ASP A 164 5.48 10.43 -13.02
CA ASP A 164 4.60 9.28 -13.13
C ASP A 164 3.69 9.39 -14.37
N PRO A 165 3.73 8.44 -15.32
CA PRO A 165 2.88 8.48 -16.51
C PRO A 165 1.43 8.09 -16.25
N PHE A 166 1.08 7.61 -15.04
CA PHE A 166 -0.28 7.20 -14.66
C PHE A 166 -1.02 8.28 -13.87
N GLY A 167 -0.43 9.43 -13.67
CA GLY A 167 -1.01 10.59 -13.02
C GLY A 167 0.07 11.53 -12.51
N THR A 168 -0.01 12.79 -12.93
CA THR A 168 0.90 13.84 -12.46
C THR A 168 0.61 14.20 -11.01
N GLN A 169 1.58 14.84 -10.35
CA GLN A 169 1.38 15.34 -8.99
C GLN A 169 0.23 16.37 -8.89
N ASP A 170 0.03 17.19 -9.93
CA ASP A 170 -1.01 18.22 -9.93
C ASP A 170 -2.40 17.62 -10.15
N GLU A 171 -2.52 16.62 -11.04
CA GLU A 171 -3.75 15.84 -11.17
C GLU A 171 -4.12 15.13 -9.88
N LEU A 172 -3.14 14.51 -9.22
CA LEU A 172 -3.40 13.84 -7.94
C LEU A 172 -3.76 14.84 -6.84
N ARG A 173 -3.07 15.99 -6.77
CA ARG A 173 -3.39 17.06 -5.80
C ARG A 173 -4.83 17.51 -5.96
N SER A 174 -5.26 17.82 -7.19
CA SER A 174 -6.64 18.21 -7.48
C SER A 174 -7.65 17.09 -7.18
N ALA A 175 -7.28 15.83 -7.43
CA ALA A 175 -8.16 14.70 -7.12
C ALA A 175 -8.35 14.51 -5.60
N LEU A 176 -7.32 14.82 -4.78
CA LEU A 176 -7.39 14.70 -3.34
C LEU A 176 -8.35 15.70 -2.67
N ASP A 177 -8.72 16.79 -3.33
CA ASP A 177 -9.75 17.74 -2.85
C ASP A 177 -11.12 17.06 -2.68
N ALA A 178 -11.36 15.94 -3.38
CA ALA A 178 -12.58 15.17 -3.25
C ALA A 178 -12.58 14.19 -2.05
N VAL A 179 -11.45 13.98 -1.38
CA VAL A 179 -11.34 13.05 -0.25
C VAL A 179 -11.73 13.74 1.04
N PRO A 180 -12.80 13.29 1.75
CA PRO A 180 -13.25 13.92 3.00
C PRO A 180 -12.30 13.69 4.18
N ALA A 181 -11.51 12.63 4.16
CA ALA A 181 -10.54 12.31 5.19
C ALA A 181 -9.25 13.14 5.06
N ALA A 182 -8.46 13.22 6.13
CA ALA A 182 -7.14 13.82 6.08
C ALA A 182 -6.23 13.09 5.08
N THR A 183 -5.57 13.86 4.22
CA THR A 183 -4.61 13.32 3.25
C THR A 183 -3.26 14.03 3.34
N ARG A 184 -2.20 13.31 2.98
CA ARG A 184 -0.86 13.87 2.83
C ARG A 184 -0.27 13.39 1.50
N LEU A 185 0.09 14.33 0.63
CA LEU A 185 0.84 14.04 -0.60
C LEU A 185 2.34 14.30 -0.38
N VAL A 186 3.14 13.30 -0.70
CA VAL A 186 4.61 13.35 -0.76
C VAL A 186 5.02 13.17 -2.22
N VAL A 187 5.76 14.12 -2.76
CA VAL A 187 6.28 14.03 -4.13
C VAL A 187 7.72 13.55 -4.08
N VAL A 188 8.04 12.53 -4.88
CA VAL A 188 9.39 12.01 -5.05
C VAL A 188 9.96 12.59 -6.34
N GLU A 189 10.84 13.58 -6.18
CA GLU A 189 11.42 14.29 -7.32
C GLU A 189 12.31 13.39 -8.17
N ASN A 190 12.25 13.61 -9.48
CA ASN A 190 13.01 12.87 -10.49
C ASN A 190 12.75 11.35 -10.53
N ALA A 191 11.77 10.85 -9.78
CA ALA A 191 11.33 9.47 -9.84
C ALA A 191 10.28 9.26 -10.95
N ARG A 192 10.15 8.00 -11.35
CA ARG A 192 9.09 7.48 -12.21
C ARG A 192 8.17 6.56 -11.39
N HIS A 193 7.25 5.90 -12.06
CA HIS A 193 6.23 5.04 -11.45
C HIS A 193 6.75 4.05 -10.39
N GLU A 194 7.96 3.54 -10.55
CA GLU A 194 8.58 2.60 -9.59
C GLU A 194 9.05 3.26 -8.30
N LEU A 195 9.10 4.60 -8.20
CA LEU A 195 9.56 5.41 -7.06
C LEU A 195 11.03 5.23 -6.72
N LEU A 196 11.51 3.99 -6.58
CA LEU A 196 12.91 3.71 -6.31
C LEU A 196 13.79 4.01 -7.53
N THR A 197 14.91 4.65 -7.25
CA THR A 197 16.00 4.93 -8.19
C THR A 197 17.32 4.65 -7.48
N ASP A 198 18.40 4.45 -8.22
CA ASP A 198 19.73 4.24 -7.63
C ASP A 198 20.14 5.37 -6.68
N SER A 199 19.67 6.60 -6.94
CA SER A 199 20.00 7.78 -6.13
C SER A 199 19.16 7.94 -4.87
N ASN A 200 18.04 7.22 -4.69
CA ASN A 200 17.14 7.40 -3.55
C ASN A 200 16.86 6.10 -2.76
N THR A 201 17.52 5.00 -3.11
CA THR A 201 17.29 3.68 -2.48
C THR A 201 17.42 3.72 -0.96
N ASP A 202 18.35 4.50 -0.42
CA ASP A 202 18.56 4.61 1.03
C ASP A 202 17.67 5.67 1.68
N THR A 203 17.35 6.74 0.96
CA THR A 203 16.66 7.91 1.54
C THR A 203 15.14 7.83 1.43
N LEU A 204 14.61 7.30 0.33
CA LEU A 204 13.16 7.22 0.10
C LEU A 204 12.44 6.41 1.18
N PRO A 205 12.89 5.19 1.56
CA PRO A 205 12.19 4.41 2.58
C PRO A 205 12.15 5.13 3.94
N ALA A 206 13.27 5.74 4.35
CA ALA A 206 13.34 6.48 5.61
C ALA A 206 12.41 7.71 5.60
N SER A 207 12.37 8.45 4.48
CA SER A 207 11.47 9.59 4.31
C SER A 207 10.00 9.18 4.38
N VAL A 208 9.60 8.11 3.68
CA VAL A 208 8.23 7.60 3.72
C VAL A 208 7.83 7.18 5.13
N VAL A 209 8.70 6.46 5.84
CA VAL A 209 8.48 6.09 7.25
C VAL A 209 8.29 7.32 8.13
N SER A 210 9.15 8.33 8.00
CA SER A 210 9.08 9.57 8.79
C SER A 210 7.75 10.30 8.58
N VAL A 211 7.35 10.50 7.32
CA VAL A 211 6.07 11.15 6.98
C VAL A 211 4.88 10.34 7.49
N PHE A 212 4.88 9.04 7.26
CA PHE A 212 3.80 8.15 7.70
C PHE A 212 3.64 8.19 9.23
N ARG A 213 4.73 8.05 9.97
CA ARG A 213 4.71 8.12 11.43
C ARG A 213 4.21 9.48 11.94
N GLY A 214 4.71 10.57 11.36
CA GLY A 214 4.28 11.93 11.70
C GLY A 214 2.80 12.16 11.43
N PHE A 215 2.30 11.71 10.27
CA PHE A 215 0.90 11.87 9.87
C PHE A 215 -0.06 11.10 10.78
N PHE A 216 0.28 9.87 11.17
CA PHE A 216 -0.57 9.03 12.05
C PHE A 216 -0.24 9.17 13.55
N GLY A 217 0.64 10.08 13.93
CA GLY A 217 1.00 10.30 15.35
C GLY A 217 1.65 9.09 16.02
N LEU A 218 2.43 8.30 15.28
CA LEU A 218 3.05 7.07 15.78
C LEU A 218 4.34 7.41 16.53
N ARG A 219 4.30 7.36 17.86
CA ARG A 219 5.49 7.59 18.69
C ARG A 219 6.43 6.37 18.63
N THR A 220 7.74 6.60 18.58
CA THR A 220 8.74 5.59 18.96
C THR A 220 8.53 5.31 20.43
N LYS A 221 8.36 4.04 20.83
CA LYS A 221 8.52 3.70 22.24
C LYS A 221 9.97 4.05 22.59
N ALA A 222 10.16 4.97 23.54
CA ALA A 222 11.47 5.17 24.14
C ALA A 222 11.90 3.83 24.74
N THR A 223 13.08 3.37 24.34
CA THR A 223 13.80 2.24 24.97
C THR A 223 14.12 2.57 26.41
#